data_e08337ddf3d0614271925e9ac32171f9
#
_entry.id   e08337ddf3d0614271925e9ac32171f9
#
_cell.length_a   1.000
_cell.length_b   1.000
_cell.length_c   1.000
_cell.angle_alpha   90.00
_cell.angle_beta   90.00
_cell.angle_gamma   90.00
#
_symmetry.space_group_name_H-M   'P 1'
#
loop_
_entity.id
_entity.type
_entity.pdbx_description
1 polymer ?
#
loop_
_entity_poly.entity_id
_entity_poly.type
_entity_poly.pdbx_seq_one_letter_code
_entity_poly.pdbx_strand_id
1 'polypeptide(L)'
;MELSLSPLIYAAIFGAVILVINGIYLIMFGRSIQHDSKLNRRLELIQKGQAKKDVMEQLRKERSAHTGSFSIPFYGLLQERARRGNIAFSPRMLILLMFGLSIFSFGMLSLATPSEPAIRLGISVVFGFGGVFFWVSSKAKKRVAAIEEQLPEAIDLIVRSLRVGHPFGAALGIAANEVSDPLGTELGLIADEIAYGRDAGEAIAEFGERIDLQDIRFLAVAVSIQQKSGGNLAEILDGLAKVVRARFKLFRRVKAITAEAKWSGMFLSGFPIAAMLMIQAIKPDYYDNVKETPLYVPLAIAVCVFLTINIIYMRKMTDIKV
;
A
#
# COMPACT_ATOMS: atom_id res chain seq x y z
N MET A 1 -34.93 15.69 15.38
CA MET A 1 -35.01 15.10 14.04
C MET A 1 -33.72 15.23 13.22
N GLU A 2 -32.58 15.64 13.82
CA GLU A 2 -31.34 16.01 13.10
C GLU A 2 -30.22 14.96 13.14
N LEU A 3 -30.40 13.83 13.84
CA LEU A 3 -29.35 12.83 14.03
C LEU A 3 -29.21 11.80 12.92
N SER A 4 -30.16 11.74 11.97
CA SER A 4 -30.17 10.69 10.92
C SER A 4 -29.30 11.00 9.70
N LEU A 5 -29.00 12.26 9.45
CA LEU A 5 -28.14 12.68 8.31
C LEU A 5 -26.66 12.77 8.66
N SER A 6 -26.31 12.87 9.94
CA SER A 6 -24.93 13.04 10.40
C SER A 6 -23.97 11.93 9.96
N PRO A 7 -24.26 10.63 10.05
CA PRO A 7 -23.34 9.58 9.60
C PRO A 7 -23.14 9.57 8.08
N LEU A 8 -24.15 9.92 7.31
CA LEU A 8 -24.05 10.08 5.86
C LEU A 8 -23.17 11.28 5.48
N ILE A 9 -23.30 12.39 6.20
CA ILE A 9 -22.44 13.58 6.04
C ILE A 9 -21.00 13.24 6.37
N TYR A 10 -20.73 12.52 7.46
CA TYR A 10 -19.37 12.08 7.82
C TYR A 10 -18.75 11.14 6.78
N ALA A 11 -19.54 10.20 6.25
CA ALA A 11 -19.08 9.31 5.17
C ALA A 11 -18.80 10.06 3.87
N ALA A 12 -19.65 11.04 3.52
CA ALA A 12 -19.46 11.90 2.35
C ALA A 12 -18.20 12.78 2.49
N ILE A 13 -17.97 13.38 3.67
CA ILE A 13 -16.77 14.17 3.95
C ILE A 13 -15.51 13.30 3.88
N PHE A 14 -15.53 12.07 4.44
CA PHE A 14 -14.41 11.14 4.33
C PHE A 14 -14.12 10.77 2.88
N GLY A 15 -15.15 10.45 2.09
CA GLY A 15 -15.02 10.21 0.65
C GLY A 15 -14.45 11.42 -0.10
N ALA A 16 -14.92 12.63 0.21
CA ALA A 16 -14.41 13.87 -0.37
C ALA A 16 -12.92 14.10 -0.02
N VAL A 17 -12.52 13.87 1.22
CA VAL A 17 -11.11 13.95 1.65
C VAL A 17 -10.23 13.01 0.84
N ILE A 18 -10.64 11.74 0.66
CA ILE A 18 -9.88 10.77 -0.15
C ILE A 18 -9.81 11.22 -1.62
N LEU A 19 -10.91 11.74 -2.18
CA LEU A 19 -10.94 12.24 -3.56
C LEU A 19 -10.03 13.46 -3.73
N VAL A 20 -10.02 14.39 -2.77
CA VAL A 20 -9.11 15.55 -2.77
C VAL A 20 -7.66 15.12 -2.72
N ILE A 21 -7.29 14.14 -1.86
CA ILE A 21 -5.93 13.60 -1.81
C ILE A 21 -5.53 13.00 -3.17
N ASN A 22 -6.39 12.17 -3.75
CA ASN A 22 -6.14 11.59 -5.06
C ASN A 22 -6.07 12.65 -6.16
N GLY A 23 -6.94 13.66 -6.12
CA GLY A 23 -6.97 14.78 -7.07
C GLY A 23 -5.68 15.60 -7.01
N ILE A 24 -5.25 16.02 -5.82
CA ILE A 24 -3.98 16.74 -5.63
C ILE A 24 -2.79 15.90 -6.12
N TYR A 25 -2.77 14.61 -5.80
CA TYR A 25 -1.73 13.71 -6.27
C TYR A 25 -1.71 13.59 -7.80
N LEU A 26 -2.88 13.45 -8.44
CA LEU A 26 -3.01 13.39 -9.90
C LEU A 26 -2.61 14.71 -10.58
N ILE A 27 -2.99 15.85 -10.03
CA ILE A 27 -2.65 17.17 -10.58
C ILE A 27 -1.13 17.41 -10.49
N MET A 28 -0.52 17.11 -9.36
CA MET A 28 0.91 17.36 -9.14
C MET A 28 1.81 16.35 -9.85
N PHE A 29 1.38 15.09 -9.96
CA PHE A 29 2.20 13.98 -10.48
C PHE A 29 1.53 13.19 -11.60
N GLY A 30 0.34 13.59 -12.06
CA GLY A 30 -0.47 12.84 -13.03
C GLY A 30 0.21 12.67 -14.39
N ARG A 31 1.03 13.63 -14.80
CA ARG A 31 1.84 13.50 -16.04
C ARG A 31 2.93 12.42 -15.93
N SER A 32 3.36 12.09 -14.70
CA SER A 32 4.33 11.02 -14.41
C SER A 32 3.67 9.63 -14.25
N ILE A 33 2.37 9.58 -13.98
CA ILE A 33 1.64 8.33 -13.65
C ILE A 33 0.85 7.79 -14.84
N GLN A 34 0.39 8.64 -15.75
CA GLN A 34 -0.54 8.25 -16.83
C GLN A 34 0.09 7.40 -17.96
N HIS A 35 1.43 7.33 -18.02
CA HIS A 35 2.14 6.52 -19.04
C HIS A 35 2.60 5.14 -18.52
N ASP A 36 2.45 4.84 -17.25
CA ASP A 36 3.23 3.80 -16.54
C ASP A 36 2.58 2.42 -16.40
N SER A 37 1.51 2.11 -17.10
CA SER A 37 0.95 0.76 -16.91
C SER A 37 1.58 -0.33 -17.81
N LYS A 38 2.41 0.03 -18.79
CA LYS A 38 3.02 -0.93 -19.72
C LYS A 38 4.49 -0.67 -20.09
N LEU A 39 5.05 0.50 -19.76
CA LEU A 39 6.44 0.87 -20.07
C LEU A 39 7.20 1.12 -18.78
N ASN A 40 8.43 0.63 -18.74
CA ASN A 40 9.38 0.84 -17.66
C ASN A 40 9.80 2.33 -17.66
N ARG A 41 9.53 3.07 -16.58
CA ARG A 41 9.82 4.50 -16.44
C ARG A 41 11.28 4.84 -16.77
N ARG A 42 12.20 3.92 -16.44
CA ARG A 42 13.62 4.04 -16.76
C ARG A 42 13.85 4.10 -18.28
N LEU A 43 13.17 3.23 -19.04
CA LEU A 43 13.26 3.19 -20.50
C LEU A 43 12.69 4.46 -21.13
N GLU A 44 11.59 4.99 -20.61
CA GLU A 44 10.99 6.24 -21.07
C GLU A 44 11.95 7.42 -20.92
N LEU A 45 12.65 7.53 -19.79
CA LEU A 45 13.63 8.59 -19.58
C LEU A 45 14.84 8.45 -20.50
N ILE A 46 15.29 7.22 -20.77
CA ILE A 46 16.38 6.95 -21.72
C ILE A 46 15.92 7.27 -23.16
N GLN A 47 14.71 6.92 -23.55
CA GLN A 47 14.14 7.23 -24.87
C GLN A 47 13.98 8.74 -25.10
N LYS A 48 13.77 9.52 -24.04
CA LYS A 48 13.75 11.00 -24.10
C LYS A 48 15.15 11.62 -24.26
N GLY A 49 16.18 10.82 -24.51
CA GLY A 49 17.55 11.28 -24.81
C GLY A 49 18.35 11.69 -23.57
N GLN A 50 17.90 11.36 -22.38
CA GLN A 50 18.69 11.62 -21.16
C GLN A 50 19.84 10.61 -21.05
N ALA A 51 21.01 11.08 -20.64
CA ALA A 51 22.13 10.19 -20.40
C ALA A 51 21.78 9.19 -19.27
N LYS A 52 22.14 7.92 -19.45
CA LYS A 52 21.86 6.83 -18.50
C LYS A 52 22.28 7.17 -17.06
N LYS A 53 23.38 7.91 -16.90
CA LYS A 53 23.88 8.38 -15.61
C LYS A 53 22.96 9.39 -14.95
N ASP A 54 22.42 10.34 -15.73
CA ASP A 54 21.51 11.38 -15.23
C ASP A 54 20.16 10.78 -14.81
N VAL A 55 19.67 9.81 -15.59
CA VAL A 55 18.45 9.04 -15.25
C VAL A 55 18.62 8.29 -13.92
N MET A 56 19.79 7.62 -13.74
CA MET A 56 20.09 6.92 -12.49
C MET A 56 20.16 7.90 -11.31
N GLU A 57 20.82 9.04 -11.48
CA GLU A 57 20.95 10.07 -10.44
C GLU A 57 19.59 10.68 -10.07
N GLN A 58 18.74 10.94 -11.06
CA GLN A 58 17.39 11.46 -10.84
C GLN A 58 16.51 10.47 -10.08
N LEU A 59 16.47 9.19 -10.50
CA LEU A 59 15.71 8.16 -9.83
C LEU A 59 16.25 7.86 -8.42
N ARG A 60 17.58 7.96 -8.25
CA ARG A 60 18.21 7.83 -6.93
C ARG A 60 17.90 9.01 -6.01
N LYS A 61 17.87 10.25 -6.52
CA LYS A 61 17.45 11.44 -5.75
C LYS A 61 15.98 11.34 -5.33
N GLU A 62 15.10 10.92 -6.23
CA GLU A 62 13.68 10.66 -5.89
C GLU A 62 13.57 9.60 -4.78
N ARG A 63 14.36 8.54 -4.85
CA ARG A 63 14.44 7.48 -3.84
C ARG A 63 14.99 7.96 -2.50
N SER A 64 16.01 8.83 -2.51
CA SER A 64 16.65 9.35 -1.29
C SER A 64 15.92 10.52 -0.64
N ALA A 65 14.91 11.11 -1.29
CA ALA A 65 14.11 12.22 -0.74
C ALA A 65 13.42 11.89 0.59
N HIS A 66 13.35 10.60 0.93
CA HIS A 66 12.74 10.09 2.16
C HIS A 66 13.74 9.77 3.29
N THR A 67 15.05 10.08 3.14
CA THR A 67 16.09 9.71 4.11
C THR A 67 16.38 10.77 5.20
N GLY A 68 15.49 11.75 5.41
CA GLY A 68 15.65 12.75 6.48
C GLY A 68 15.34 12.17 7.87
N SER A 69 16.32 12.28 8.79
CA SER A 69 16.21 11.81 10.17
C SER A 69 15.43 12.80 11.04
N PHE A 70 14.17 12.49 11.34
CA PHE A 70 13.41 13.14 12.40
C PHE A 70 12.88 12.06 13.34
N SER A 71 13.22 12.13 14.65
CA SER A 71 13.02 11.05 15.64
C SER A 71 11.62 11.04 16.27
N ILE A 72 10.55 11.21 15.49
CA ILE A 72 9.18 11.03 15.99
C ILE A 72 8.66 9.70 15.44
N PRO A 73 8.15 8.77 16.30
CA PRO A 73 7.74 7.43 15.84
C PRO A 73 6.68 7.44 14.75
N PHE A 74 5.73 8.37 14.78
CA PHE A 74 4.73 8.53 13.72
C PHE A 74 5.34 9.01 12.40
N TYR A 75 6.32 9.91 12.44
CA TYR A 75 7.04 10.39 11.26
C TYR A 75 7.82 9.25 10.60
N GLY A 76 8.49 8.40 11.40
CA GLY A 76 9.22 7.23 10.90
C GLY A 76 8.32 6.23 10.16
N LEU A 77 7.16 5.91 10.73
CA LEU A 77 6.18 5.01 10.10
C LEU A 77 5.63 5.59 8.78
N LEU A 78 5.34 6.88 8.75
CA LEU A 78 4.86 7.56 7.54
C LEU A 78 5.93 7.58 6.45
N GLN A 79 7.18 7.91 6.84
CA GLN A 79 8.33 7.93 5.96
C GLN A 79 8.62 6.57 5.34
N GLU A 80 8.59 5.51 6.15
CA GLU A 80 8.80 4.14 5.68
C GLU A 80 7.74 3.70 4.67
N ARG A 81 6.46 3.97 4.97
CA ARG A 81 5.37 3.65 4.04
C ARG A 81 5.41 4.48 2.76
N ALA A 82 5.73 5.77 2.86
CA ALA A 82 5.91 6.63 1.70
C ALA A 82 7.06 6.14 0.80
N ARG A 83 8.17 5.69 1.41
CA ARG A 83 9.32 5.08 0.72
C ARG A 83 8.94 3.77 0.02
N ARG A 84 8.24 2.86 0.70
CA ARG A 84 7.73 1.61 0.10
C ARG A 84 6.77 1.87 -1.05
N GLY A 85 5.91 2.89 -0.93
CA GLY A 85 4.96 3.31 -1.95
C GLY A 85 5.57 4.08 -3.13
N ASN A 86 6.85 4.44 -3.06
CA ASN A 86 7.52 5.37 -3.99
C ASN A 86 6.68 6.64 -4.22
N ILE A 87 6.19 7.24 -3.11
CA ILE A 87 5.34 8.41 -3.16
C ILE A 87 6.23 9.63 -3.35
N ALA A 88 5.94 10.44 -4.36
CA ALA A 88 6.75 11.61 -4.72
C ALA A 88 6.72 12.73 -3.67
N PHE A 89 5.73 12.73 -2.76
CA PHE A 89 5.66 13.70 -1.67
C PHE A 89 6.69 13.41 -0.59
N SER A 90 7.46 14.44 -0.21
CA SER A 90 8.31 14.35 0.96
C SER A 90 7.47 14.14 2.24
N PRO A 91 7.99 13.49 3.29
CA PRO A 91 7.25 13.29 4.53
C PRO A 91 6.76 14.59 5.16
N ARG A 92 7.51 15.69 5.01
CA ARG A 92 7.11 17.02 5.49
C ARG A 92 5.87 17.54 4.75
N MET A 93 5.81 17.33 3.44
CA MET A 93 4.67 17.72 2.61
C MET A 93 3.42 16.87 2.93
N LEU A 94 3.61 15.59 3.25
CA LEU A 94 2.50 14.73 3.72
C LEU A 94 1.91 15.24 5.05
N ILE A 95 2.75 15.68 5.98
CA ILE A 95 2.30 16.27 7.24
C ILE A 95 1.55 17.59 7.00
N LEU A 96 2.06 18.47 6.14
CA LEU A 96 1.35 19.70 5.76
C LEU A 96 -0.02 19.38 5.14
N LEU A 97 -0.08 18.34 4.31
CA LEU A 97 -1.32 17.88 3.69
C LEU A 97 -2.29 17.30 4.74
N MET A 98 -1.81 16.60 5.77
CA MET A 98 -2.61 16.16 6.91
C MET A 98 -3.25 17.32 7.65
N PHE A 99 -2.47 18.35 7.97
CA PHE A 99 -2.98 19.56 8.63
C PHE A 99 -3.96 20.32 7.74
N GLY A 100 -3.64 20.53 6.46
CA GLY A 100 -4.52 21.20 5.51
C GLY A 100 -5.88 20.50 5.38
N LEU A 101 -5.87 19.17 5.26
CA LEU A 101 -7.10 18.38 5.20
C LEU A 101 -7.88 18.37 6.52
N SER A 102 -7.21 18.41 7.67
CA SER A 102 -7.87 18.55 8.96
C SER A 102 -8.59 19.90 9.07
N ILE A 103 -7.94 20.98 8.66
CA ILE A 103 -8.56 22.34 8.64
C ILE A 103 -9.73 22.38 7.66
N PHE A 104 -9.57 21.83 6.46
CA PHE A 104 -10.62 21.75 5.45
C PHE A 104 -11.84 20.95 5.95
N SER A 105 -11.58 19.78 6.55
CA SER A 105 -12.62 18.93 7.14
C SER A 105 -13.34 19.63 8.30
N PHE A 106 -12.61 20.38 9.14
CA PHE A 106 -13.19 21.17 10.22
C PHE A 106 -14.12 22.27 9.69
N GLY A 107 -13.69 23.01 8.67
CA GLY A 107 -14.53 24.03 8.01
C GLY A 107 -15.80 23.43 7.43
N MET A 108 -15.69 22.29 6.73
CA MET A 108 -16.84 21.62 6.13
C MET A 108 -17.82 21.08 7.18
N LEU A 109 -17.31 20.49 8.27
CA LEU A 109 -18.13 20.04 9.40
C LEU A 109 -18.79 21.21 10.13
N SER A 110 -18.12 22.34 10.23
CA SER A 110 -18.67 23.56 10.86
C SER A 110 -19.85 24.14 10.10
N LEU A 111 -19.87 23.98 8.77
CA LEU A 111 -20.98 24.40 7.92
C LEU A 111 -22.11 23.37 7.86
N ALA A 112 -21.79 22.09 7.99
CA ALA A 112 -22.74 20.99 7.76
C ALA A 112 -23.44 20.49 9.03
N THR A 113 -22.87 20.73 10.23
CA THR A 113 -23.38 20.14 11.47
C THR A 113 -23.35 21.12 12.64
N PRO A 114 -24.42 21.20 13.46
CA PRO A 114 -24.52 22.05 14.65
C PRO A 114 -23.84 21.41 15.90
N SER A 115 -22.99 20.36 15.72
CA SER A 115 -22.36 19.64 16.82
C SER A 115 -21.34 20.50 17.60
N GLU A 116 -20.95 20.08 18.80
CA GLU A 116 -19.98 20.79 19.61
C GLU A 116 -18.61 20.96 18.94
N PRO A 117 -17.91 22.10 19.09
CA PRO A 117 -16.62 22.36 18.46
C PRO A 117 -15.55 21.30 18.77
N ALA A 118 -15.55 20.73 19.98
CA ALA A 118 -14.62 19.69 20.39
C ALA A 118 -14.80 18.40 19.58
N ILE A 119 -16.04 17.99 19.34
CA ILE A 119 -16.36 16.79 18.54
C ILE A 119 -15.96 17.01 17.08
N ARG A 120 -16.27 18.18 16.50
CA ARG A 120 -15.87 18.55 15.15
C ARG A 120 -14.35 18.51 14.96
N LEU A 121 -13.61 19.04 15.92
CA LEU A 121 -12.14 19.04 15.89
C LEU A 121 -11.60 17.60 15.96
N GLY A 122 -12.12 16.75 16.86
CA GLY A 122 -11.71 15.36 16.95
C GLY A 122 -11.93 14.59 15.64
N ILE A 123 -13.12 14.72 15.04
CA ILE A 123 -13.45 14.07 13.78
C ILE A 123 -12.57 14.58 12.62
N SER A 124 -12.32 15.90 12.57
CA SER A 124 -11.50 16.52 11.53
C SER A 124 -10.05 16.05 11.58
N VAL A 125 -9.49 15.89 12.77
CA VAL A 125 -8.14 15.34 12.96
C VAL A 125 -8.09 13.88 12.51
N VAL A 126 -9.08 13.07 12.91
CA VAL A 126 -9.16 11.66 12.47
C VAL A 126 -9.27 11.56 10.94
N PHE A 127 -10.03 12.39 10.29
CA PHE A 127 -10.18 12.37 8.82
C PHE A 127 -8.93 12.87 8.10
N GLY A 128 -8.29 13.95 8.54
CA GLY A 128 -7.09 14.48 7.93
C GLY A 128 -5.90 13.53 8.09
N PHE A 129 -5.60 13.14 9.31
CA PHE A 129 -4.46 12.26 9.60
C PHE A 129 -4.73 10.82 9.17
N GLY A 130 -5.90 10.28 9.50
CA GLY A 130 -6.30 8.91 9.15
C GLY A 130 -6.45 8.72 7.64
N GLY A 131 -7.06 9.67 6.93
CA GLY A 131 -7.24 9.62 5.48
C GLY A 131 -5.92 9.58 4.71
N VAL A 132 -4.99 10.48 5.02
CA VAL A 132 -3.66 10.50 4.39
C VAL A 132 -2.87 9.24 4.72
N PHE A 133 -2.86 8.82 5.99
CA PHE A 133 -2.16 7.61 6.42
C PHE A 133 -2.71 6.35 5.75
N PHE A 134 -4.04 6.23 5.64
CA PHE A 134 -4.71 5.15 4.93
C PHE A 134 -4.34 5.13 3.44
N TRP A 135 -4.35 6.30 2.80
CA TRP A 135 -3.98 6.45 1.39
C TRP A 135 -2.53 6.04 1.13
N VAL A 136 -1.57 6.58 1.90
CA VAL A 136 -0.14 6.22 1.83
C VAL A 136 0.05 4.72 2.02
N SER A 137 -0.59 4.14 3.05
CA SER A 137 -0.50 2.72 3.37
C SER A 137 -1.08 1.83 2.28
N SER A 138 -2.22 2.23 1.70
CA SER A 138 -2.86 1.50 0.61
C SER A 138 -1.99 1.50 -0.65
N LYS A 139 -1.37 2.65 -0.97
CA LYS A 139 -0.48 2.78 -2.11
C LYS A 139 0.80 1.97 -1.95
N ALA A 140 1.40 2.00 -0.75
CA ALA A 140 2.56 1.18 -0.42
C ALA A 140 2.25 -0.31 -0.54
N LYS A 141 1.14 -0.77 0.04
CA LYS A 141 0.70 -2.17 -0.07
C LYS A 141 0.47 -2.61 -1.51
N LYS A 142 -0.19 -1.79 -2.32
CA LYS A 142 -0.42 -2.10 -3.74
C LYS A 142 0.88 -2.23 -4.53
N ARG A 143 1.85 -1.35 -4.28
CA ARG A 143 3.15 -1.39 -4.95
C ARG A 143 3.97 -2.62 -4.54
N VAL A 144 4.05 -2.92 -3.24
CA VAL A 144 4.75 -4.12 -2.75
C VAL A 144 4.11 -5.40 -3.31
N ALA A 145 2.78 -5.50 -3.30
CA ALA A 145 2.07 -6.63 -3.88
C ALA A 145 2.32 -6.81 -5.38
N ALA A 146 2.43 -5.71 -6.14
CA ALA A 146 2.77 -5.76 -7.56
C ALA A 146 4.21 -6.26 -7.78
N ILE A 147 5.18 -5.80 -6.96
CA ILE A 147 6.56 -6.30 -6.99
C ILE A 147 6.61 -7.79 -6.68
N GLU A 148 5.89 -8.23 -5.64
CA GLU A 148 5.83 -9.64 -5.24
C GLU A 148 5.23 -10.52 -6.35
N GLU A 149 4.20 -10.02 -7.04
CA GLU A 149 3.57 -10.73 -8.16
C GLU A 149 4.49 -10.88 -9.39
N GLN A 150 5.31 -9.86 -9.66
CA GLN A 150 6.24 -9.83 -10.80
C GLN A 150 7.55 -10.59 -10.53
N LEU A 151 7.90 -10.81 -9.25
CA LEU A 151 9.21 -11.36 -8.86
C LEU A 151 9.51 -12.76 -9.45
N PRO A 152 8.58 -13.73 -9.50
CA PRO A 152 8.85 -15.03 -10.09
C PRO A 152 9.23 -14.96 -11.56
N GLU A 153 8.55 -14.13 -12.33
CA GLU A 153 8.83 -13.91 -13.75
C GLU A 153 10.20 -13.26 -13.95
N ALA A 154 10.52 -12.25 -13.14
CA ALA A 154 11.82 -11.60 -13.16
C ALA A 154 12.96 -12.58 -12.90
N ILE A 155 12.84 -13.45 -11.88
CA ILE A 155 13.86 -14.45 -11.57
C ILE A 155 14.00 -15.45 -12.73
N ASP A 156 12.91 -15.89 -13.36
CA ASP A 156 12.96 -16.78 -14.52
C ASP A 156 13.71 -16.15 -15.71
N LEU A 157 13.51 -14.87 -15.96
CA LEU A 157 14.22 -14.11 -17.00
C LEU A 157 15.73 -14.06 -16.70
N ILE A 158 16.09 -13.78 -15.45
CA ILE A 158 17.48 -13.77 -14.98
C ILE A 158 18.10 -15.15 -15.15
N VAL A 159 17.42 -16.22 -14.71
CA VAL A 159 17.91 -17.60 -14.85
C VAL A 159 18.16 -17.99 -16.30
N ARG A 160 17.22 -17.65 -17.20
CA ARG A 160 17.39 -17.92 -18.65
C ARG A 160 18.60 -17.19 -19.21
N SER A 161 18.79 -15.94 -18.86
CA SER A 161 19.93 -15.13 -19.30
C SER A 161 21.26 -15.69 -18.78
N LEU A 162 21.31 -16.12 -17.52
CA LEU A 162 22.50 -16.74 -16.92
C LEU A 162 22.84 -18.08 -17.59
N ARG A 163 21.84 -18.91 -17.95
CA ARG A 163 22.05 -20.19 -18.66
C ARG A 163 22.63 -20.00 -20.08
N VAL A 164 22.34 -18.87 -20.71
CA VAL A 164 22.96 -18.50 -22.00
C VAL A 164 24.39 -17.96 -21.84
N GLY A 165 24.84 -17.72 -20.59
CA GLY A 165 26.18 -17.27 -20.28
C GLY A 165 26.33 -15.76 -20.07
N HIS A 166 25.25 -15.02 -19.95
CA HIS A 166 25.32 -13.59 -19.63
C HIS A 166 25.81 -13.38 -18.20
N PRO A 167 26.67 -12.37 -17.96
CA PRO A 167 27.01 -11.94 -16.60
C PRO A 167 25.74 -11.51 -15.83
N PHE A 168 25.75 -11.67 -14.51
CA PHE A 168 24.58 -11.39 -13.66
C PHE A 168 24.02 -9.96 -13.83
N GLY A 169 24.89 -8.94 -13.91
CA GLY A 169 24.45 -7.56 -14.12
C GLY A 169 23.75 -7.35 -15.47
N ALA A 170 24.21 -8.03 -16.54
CA ALA A 170 23.56 -8.03 -17.85
C ALA A 170 22.23 -8.77 -17.83
N ALA A 171 22.18 -9.92 -17.15
CA ALA A 171 20.94 -10.69 -16.95
C ALA A 171 19.86 -9.87 -16.22
N LEU A 172 20.25 -9.12 -15.18
CA LEU A 172 19.38 -8.16 -14.49
C LEU A 172 18.88 -7.06 -15.43
N GLY A 173 19.74 -6.52 -16.27
CA GLY A 173 19.38 -5.50 -17.27
C GLY A 173 18.37 -6.01 -18.30
N ILE A 174 18.51 -7.25 -18.74
CA ILE A 174 17.55 -7.92 -19.64
C ILE A 174 16.21 -8.07 -18.93
N ALA A 175 16.19 -8.62 -17.71
CA ALA A 175 14.97 -8.76 -16.94
C ALA A 175 14.30 -7.40 -16.65
N ALA A 176 15.09 -6.36 -16.38
CA ALA A 176 14.60 -5.01 -16.16
C ALA A 176 13.87 -4.41 -17.36
N ASN A 177 14.24 -4.80 -18.57
CA ASN A 177 13.62 -4.29 -19.81
C ASN A 177 12.32 -5.04 -20.15
N GLU A 178 12.21 -6.30 -19.76
CA GLU A 178 11.06 -7.17 -20.06
C GLU A 178 9.96 -7.05 -18.99
N VAL A 179 10.35 -6.85 -17.73
CA VAL A 179 9.39 -6.76 -16.62
C VAL A 179 8.81 -5.35 -16.53
N SER A 180 7.49 -5.27 -16.40
CA SER A 180 6.78 -4.01 -16.22
C SER A 180 7.08 -3.33 -14.88
N ASP A 181 6.71 -2.04 -14.75
CA ASP A 181 6.78 -1.35 -13.46
C ASP A 181 5.78 -1.95 -12.44
N PRO A 182 6.13 -1.95 -11.16
CA PRO A 182 7.24 -1.25 -10.50
C PRO A 182 8.57 -2.02 -10.43
N LEU A 183 8.61 -3.33 -10.71
CA LEU A 183 9.82 -4.15 -10.53
C LEU A 183 10.87 -3.86 -11.60
N GLY A 184 10.46 -3.64 -12.85
CA GLY A 184 11.39 -3.39 -13.95
C GLY A 184 12.29 -2.17 -13.70
N THR A 185 11.72 -1.05 -13.23
CA THR A 185 12.50 0.14 -12.86
C THR A 185 13.49 -0.15 -11.74
N GLU A 186 13.09 -0.90 -10.71
CA GLU A 186 13.98 -1.24 -9.59
C GLU A 186 15.13 -2.16 -10.02
N LEU A 187 14.85 -3.19 -10.83
CA LEU A 187 15.89 -4.07 -11.37
C LEU A 187 16.85 -3.29 -12.28
N GLY A 188 16.32 -2.36 -13.07
CA GLY A 188 17.15 -1.51 -13.92
C GLY A 188 18.12 -0.61 -13.13
N LEU A 189 17.66 -0.03 -12.02
CA LEU A 189 18.52 0.73 -11.12
C LEU A 189 19.61 -0.14 -10.49
N ILE A 190 19.25 -1.36 -10.05
CA ILE A 190 20.23 -2.32 -9.50
C ILE A 190 21.25 -2.73 -10.58
N ALA A 191 20.81 -3.00 -11.80
CA ALA A 191 21.70 -3.34 -12.91
C ALA A 191 22.69 -2.19 -13.22
N ASP A 192 22.21 -0.94 -13.17
CA ASP A 192 23.07 0.24 -13.37
C ASP A 192 24.06 0.41 -12.21
N GLU A 193 23.61 0.23 -10.95
CA GLU A 193 24.51 0.28 -9.77
C GLU A 193 25.62 -0.77 -9.87
N ILE A 194 25.30 -2.00 -10.29
CA ILE A 194 26.31 -3.05 -10.53
C ILE A 194 27.26 -2.69 -11.66
N ALA A 195 26.75 -2.12 -12.75
CA ALA A 195 27.58 -1.67 -13.86
C ALA A 195 28.55 -0.56 -13.47
N TYR A 196 28.24 0.22 -12.41
CA TYR A 196 29.15 1.21 -11.81
C TYR A 196 30.02 0.65 -10.69
N GLY A 197 30.09 -0.69 -10.53
CA GLY A 197 31.02 -1.36 -9.62
C GLY A 197 30.49 -1.65 -8.23
N ARG A 198 29.19 -1.49 -7.99
CA ARG A 198 28.59 -1.89 -6.71
C ARG A 198 28.46 -3.41 -6.63
N ASP A 199 28.66 -3.98 -5.44
CA ASP A 199 28.40 -5.42 -5.21
C ASP A 199 26.91 -5.74 -5.45
N ALA A 200 26.65 -6.81 -6.19
CA ALA A 200 25.29 -7.17 -6.58
C ALA A 200 24.44 -7.65 -5.38
N GLY A 201 25.06 -8.39 -4.45
CA GLY A 201 24.40 -8.84 -3.23
C GLY A 201 23.98 -7.65 -2.36
N GLU A 202 24.85 -6.66 -2.19
CA GLU A 202 24.55 -5.45 -1.44
C GLU A 202 23.45 -4.61 -2.09
N ALA A 203 23.50 -4.44 -3.41
CA ALA A 203 22.48 -3.66 -4.13
C ALA A 203 21.08 -4.30 -4.02
N ILE A 204 20.99 -5.63 -4.13
CA ILE A 204 19.74 -6.37 -3.97
C ILE A 204 19.29 -6.38 -2.50
N ALA A 205 20.23 -6.48 -1.54
CA ALA A 205 19.90 -6.47 -0.12
C ALA A 205 19.26 -5.13 0.29
N GLU A 206 19.84 -3.99 -0.14
CA GLU A 206 19.26 -2.66 0.10
C GLU A 206 17.84 -2.55 -0.48
N PHE A 207 17.62 -3.10 -1.67
CA PHE A 207 16.28 -3.16 -2.25
C PHE A 207 15.32 -4.00 -1.39
N GLY A 208 15.75 -5.18 -0.93
CA GLY A 208 14.96 -6.06 -0.06
C GLY A 208 14.60 -5.41 1.28
N GLU A 209 15.52 -4.68 1.89
CA GLU A 209 15.27 -3.93 3.13
C GLU A 209 14.30 -2.77 2.91
N ARG A 210 14.45 -2.06 1.79
CA ARG A 210 13.61 -0.90 1.46
C ARG A 210 12.15 -1.28 1.20
N ILE A 211 11.91 -2.39 0.51
CA ILE A 211 10.56 -2.88 0.18
C ILE A 211 10.01 -3.76 1.30
N ASP A 212 10.88 -4.33 2.16
CA ASP A 212 10.56 -5.28 3.21
C ASP A 212 9.93 -6.57 2.66
N LEU A 213 10.52 -7.12 1.59
CA LEU A 213 10.10 -8.35 0.96
C LEU A 213 11.14 -9.44 1.20
N GLN A 214 10.72 -10.51 1.88
CA GLN A 214 11.61 -11.59 2.31
C GLN A 214 12.23 -12.33 1.13
N ASP A 215 11.49 -12.53 0.04
CA ASP A 215 11.98 -13.23 -1.15
C ASP A 215 13.13 -12.49 -1.83
N ILE A 216 13.11 -11.14 -1.81
CA ILE A 216 14.22 -10.32 -2.33
C ILE A 216 15.44 -10.42 -1.40
N ARG A 217 15.24 -10.50 -0.09
CA ARG A 217 16.36 -10.74 0.86
C ARG A 217 16.99 -12.11 0.63
N PHE A 218 16.20 -13.14 0.37
CA PHE A 218 16.73 -14.45 -0.01
C PHE A 218 17.50 -14.42 -1.34
N LEU A 219 16.98 -13.69 -2.32
CA LEU A 219 17.68 -13.46 -3.59
C LEU A 219 19.05 -12.79 -3.36
N ALA A 220 19.11 -11.75 -2.51
CA ALA A 220 20.35 -11.06 -2.17
C ALA A 220 21.39 -12.00 -1.54
N VAL A 221 20.96 -12.81 -0.57
CA VAL A 221 21.84 -13.78 0.10
C VAL A 221 22.33 -14.84 -0.90
N ALA A 222 21.45 -15.38 -1.75
CA ALA A 222 21.83 -16.36 -2.76
C ALA A 222 22.87 -15.82 -3.73
N VAL A 223 22.67 -14.58 -4.22
CA VAL A 223 23.61 -13.91 -5.11
C VAL A 223 24.95 -13.65 -4.41
N SER A 224 24.95 -13.11 -3.18
CA SER A 224 26.17 -12.84 -2.41
C SER A 224 26.99 -14.11 -2.17
N ILE A 225 26.33 -15.23 -1.82
CA ILE A 225 27.03 -16.51 -1.58
C ILE A 225 27.65 -17.02 -2.88
N GLN A 226 26.89 -17.04 -3.96
CA GLN A 226 27.36 -17.62 -5.22
C GLN A 226 28.43 -16.79 -5.92
N GLN A 227 28.41 -15.47 -5.77
CA GLN A 227 29.49 -14.61 -6.27
C GLN A 227 30.83 -14.86 -5.54
N LYS A 228 30.77 -15.19 -4.25
CA LYS A 228 31.97 -15.49 -3.44
C LYS A 228 32.48 -16.93 -3.64
N SER A 229 31.57 -17.90 -3.80
CA SER A 229 31.89 -19.31 -3.95
C SER A 229 32.20 -19.74 -5.38
N GLY A 230 31.84 -18.92 -6.39
CA GLY A 230 32.00 -19.26 -7.81
C GLY A 230 31.08 -20.38 -8.31
N GLY A 231 30.02 -20.69 -7.58
CA GLY A 231 29.07 -21.75 -7.92
C GLY A 231 28.09 -21.39 -9.04
N ASN A 232 27.23 -22.34 -9.41
CA ASN A 232 26.20 -22.17 -10.44
C ASN A 232 25.03 -21.31 -9.93
N LEU A 233 25.10 -20.00 -10.12
CA LEU A 233 24.08 -19.06 -9.70
C LEU A 233 22.71 -19.35 -10.37
N ALA A 234 22.72 -19.79 -11.65
CA ALA A 234 21.48 -20.09 -12.38
C ALA A 234 20.68 -21.23 -11.72
N GLU A 235 21.35 -22.24 -11.21
CA GLU A 235 20.72 -23.38 -10.53
C GLU A 235 20.07 -22.97 -9.20
N ILE A 236 20.77 -22.18 -8.39
CA ILE A 236 20.23 -21.68 -7.12
C ILE A 236 19.04 -20.76 -7.34
N LEU A 237 19.12 -19.87 -8.33
CA LEU A 237 18.00 -18.97 -8.66
C LEU A 237 16.81 -19.72 -9.26
N ASP A 238 17.03 -20.77 -10.05
CA ASP A 238 15.95 -21.64 -10.54
C ASP A 238 15.21 -22.33 -9.37
N GLY A 239 15.98 -22.83 -8.37
CA GLY A 239 15.42 -23.35 -7.14
C GLY A 239 14.57 -22.33 -6.40
N LEU A 240 15.11 -21.11 -6.23
CA LEU A 240 14.40 -20.00 -5.58
C LEU A 240 13.12 -19.61 -6.35
N ALA A 241 13.19 -19.48 -7.67
CA ALA A 241 12.03 -19.19 -8.52
C ALA A 241 10.90 -20.22 -8.34
N LYS A 242 11.24 -21.49 -8.26
CA LYS A 242 10.27 -22.58 -8.03
C LYS A 242 9.59 -22.44 -6.66
N VAL A 243 10.34 -22.14 -5.61
CA VAL A 243 9.81 -21.96 -4.25
C VAL A 243 8.89 -20.74 -4.19
N VAL A 244 9.34 -19.58 -4.71
CA VAL A 244 8.55 -18.34 -4.74
C VAL A 244 7.25 -18.55 -5.52
N ARG A 245 7.32 -19.19 -6.68
CA ARG A 245 6.15 -19.50 -7.52
C ARG A 245 5.17 -20.44 -6.83
N ALA A 246 5.66 -21.49 -6.18
CA ALA A 246 4.82 -22.45 -5.45
C ALA A 246 4.10 -21.75 -4.28
N ARG A 247 4.82 -20.92 -3.53
CA ARG A 247 4.26 -20.11 -2.44
C ARG A 247 3.20 -19.14 -2.95
N PHE A 248 3.47 -18.42 -4.03
CA PHE A 248 2.54 -17.48 -4.63
C PHE A 248 1.27 -18.17 -5.16
N LYS A 249 1.41 -19.35 -5.79
CA LYS A 249 0.28 -20.18 -6.22
C LYS A 249 -0.57 -20.65 -5.04
N LEU A 250 0.08 -21.07 -3.94
CA LEU A 250 -0.61 -21.44 -2.71
C LEU A 250 -1.38 -20.25 -2.12
N PHE A 251 -0.74 -19.08 -2.04
CA PHE A 251 -1.35 -17.86 -1.53
C PHE A 251 -2.59 -17.44 -2.33
N ARG A 252 -2.50 -17.50 -3.68
CA ARG A 252 -3.65 -17.23 -4.56
C ARG A 252 -4.80 -18.23 -4.31
N ARG A 253 -4.47 -19.52 -4.13
CA ARG A 253 -5.48 -20.57 -3.86
C ARG A 253 -6.17 -20.33 -2.52
N VAL A 254 -5.41 -20.05 -1.46
CA VAL A 254 -5.95 -19.71 -0.14
C VAL A 254 -6.83 -18.46 -0.21
N LYS A 255 -6.36 -17.41 -0.89
CA LYS A 255 -7.15 -16.17 -1.09
C LYS A 255 -8.46 -16.44 -1.84
N ALA A 256 -8.47 -17.31 -2.85
CA ALA A 256 -9.68 -17.66 -3.58
C ALA A 256 -10.68 -18.42 -2.69
N ILE A 257 -10.22 -19.44 -1.94
CA ILE A 257 -11.07 -20.22 -1.03
C ILE A 257 -11.64 -19.34 0.11
N THR A 258 -10.82 -18.43 0.64
CA THR A 258 -11.26 -17.55 1.74
C THR A 258 -12.10 -16.36 1.27
N ALA A 259 -12.14 -16.06 -0.03
CA ALA A 259 -12.91 -14.93 -0.56
C ALA A 259 -14.41 -15.08 -0.30
N GLU A 260 -14.96 -16.26 -0.50
CA GLU A 260 -16.38 -16.57 -0.24
C GLU A 260 -16.72 -16.39 1.25
N ALA A 261 -15.89 -16.95 2.13
CA ALA A 261 -16.06 -16.79 3.58
C ALA A 261 -15.96 -15.31 4.03
N LYS A 262 -15.07 -14.53 3.40
CA LYS A 262 -14.95 -13.09 3.67
C LYS A 262 -16.21 -12.33 3.26
N TRP A 263 -16.76 -12.61 2.09
CA TRP A 263 -17.99 -11.98 1.62
C TRP A 263 -19.19 -12.32 2.52
N SER A 264 -19.37 -13.63 2.83
CA SER A 264 -20.42 -14.07 3.73
C SER A 264 -20.30 -13.46 5.12
N GLY A 265 -19.08 -13.41 5.67
CA GLY A 265 -18.81 -12.78 6.96
C GLY A 265 -19.07 -11.27 6.97
N MET A 266 -18.70 -10.56 5.90
CA MET A 266 -18.98 -9.13 5.76
C MET A 266 -20.46 -8.86 5.65
N PHE A 267 -21.20 -9.68 4.89
CA PHE A 267 -22.65 -9.57 4.77
C PHE A 267 -23.34 -9.83 6.11
N LEU A 268 -22.96 -10.92 6.80
CA LEU A 268 -23.54 -11.28 8.10
C LEU A 268 -23.27 -10.22 9.19
N SER A 269 -22.09 -9.62 9.18
CA SER A 269 -21.72 -8.55 10.13
C SER A 269 -22.36 -7.20 9.77
N GLY A 270 -22.53 -6.91 8.49
CA GLY A 270 -23.12 -5.67 8.00
C GLY A 270 -24.63 -5.63 8.04
N PHE A 271 -25.28 -6.79 7.92
CA PHE A 271 -26.75 -6.90 7.83
C PHE A 271 -27.50 -6.29 9.01
N PRO A 272 -27.13 -6.53 10.30
CA PRO A 272 -27.81 -5.90 11.43
C PRO A 272 -27.71 -4.37 11.42
N ILE A 273 -26.56 -3.84 11.02
CA ILE A 273 -26.34 -2.39 10.91
C ILE A 273 -27.19 -1.81 9.78
N ALA A 274 -27.20 -2.47 8.63
CA ALA A 274 -28.02 -2.06 7.48
C ALA A 274 -29.52 -2.12 7.80
N ALA A 275 -29.97 -3.18 8.47
CA ALA A 275 -31.35 -3.33 8.90
C ALA A 275 -31.77 -2.21 9.87
N MET A 276 -30.93 -1.90 10.87
CA MET A 276 -31.18 -0.82 11.81
C MET A 276 -31.29 0.54 11.10
N LEU A 277 -30.37 0.83 10.18
CA LEU A 277 -30.41 2.08 9.39
C LEU A 277 -31.63 2.16 8.49
N MET A 278 -32.03 1.04 7.88
CA MET A 278 -33.21 0.96 7.03
C MET A 278 -34.48 1.18 7.81
N ILE A 279 -34.64 0.56 8.99
CA ILE A 279 -35.79 0.77 9.87
C ILE A 279 -35.87 2.24 10.30
N GLN A 280 -34.76 2.84 10.70
CA GLN A 280 -34.67 4.25 11.08
C GLN A 280 -35.07 5.18 9.91
N ALA A 281 -34.73 4.83 8.67
CA ALA A 281 -35.07 5.62 7.49
C ALA A 281 -36.57 5.51 7.12
N ILE A 282 -37.18 4.31 7.24
CA ILE A 282 -38.58 4.07 6.88
C ILE A 282 -39.50 4.56 7.98
N LYS A 283 -39.16 4.35 9.25
CA LYS A 283 -39.97 4.70 10.42
C LYS A 283 -39.13 5.26 11.53
N PRO A 284 -38.82 6.58 11.52
CA PRO A 284 -37.92 7.23 12.50
C PRO A 284 -38.37 7.00 13.96
N ASP A 285 -39.67 6.94 14.21
CA ASP A 285 -40.26 6.80 15.55
C ASP A 285 -40.32 5.35 16.07
N TYR A 286 -39.78 4.38 15.27
CA TYR A 286 -39.87 2.95 15.61
C TYR A 286 -39.26 2.61 16.97
N TYR A 287 -38.16 3.26 17.31
CA TYR A 287 -37.41 3.01 18.56
C TYR A 287 -37.79 3.94 19.71
N ASP A 288 -38.68 4.93 19.53
CA ASP A 288 -38.93 5.94 20.54
C ASP A 288 -39.52 5.36 21.84
N ASN A 289 -40.45 4.43 21.71
CA ASN A 289 -41.03 3.71 22.88
C ASN A 289 -39.97 2.86 23.62
N VAL A 290 -38.93 2.40 22.93
CA VAL A 290 -37.86 1.59 23.53
C VAL A 290 -36.80 2.47 24.18
N LYS A 291 -36.57 3.68 23.65
CA LYS A 291 -35.61 4.68 24.22
C LYS A 291 -36.02 5.15 25.64
N GLU A 292 -37.32 5.18 25.93
CA GLU A 292 -37.86 5.55 27.25
C GLU A 292 -37.67 4.43 28.30
N THR A 293 -37.34 3.23 27.88
CA THR A 293 -37.15 2.08 28.78
C THR A 293 -35.74 2.12 29.42
N PRO A 294 -35.59 1.91 30.75
CA PRO A 294 -34.28 1.93 31.42
C PRO A 294 -33.32 0.82 30.92
N LEU A 295 -33.83 -0.19 30.27
CA LEU A 295 -33.06 -1.29 29.66
C LEU A 295 -32.48 -0.94 28.27
N TYR A 296 -32.85 0.19 27.66
CA TYR A 296 -32.39 0.55 26.32
C TYR A 296 -30.86 0.67 26.23
N VAL A 297 -30.27 1.44 27.13
CA VAL A 297 -28.81 1.67 27.15
C VAL A 297 -28.01 0.39 27.34
N PRO A 298 -28.29 -0.46 28.35
CA PRO A 298 -27.56 -1.72 28.53
C PRO A 298 -27.76 -2.71 27.36
N LEU A 299 -28.95 -2.77 26.76
CA LEU A 299 -29.20 -3.60 25.57
C LEU A 299 -28.44 -3.09 24.35
N ALA A 300 -28.43 -1.79 24.10
CA ALA A 300 -27.67 -1.18 23.02
C ALA A 300 -26.16 -1.46 23.13
N ILE A 301 -25.62 -1.32 24.36
CA ILE A 301 -24.21 -1.66 24.64
C ILE A 301 -23.96 -3.16 24.38
N ALA A 302 -24.81 -4.04 24.84
CA ALA A 302 -24.68 -5.48 24.61
C ALA A 302 -24.66 -5.82 23.11
N VAL A 303 -25.56 -5.25 22.32
CA VAL A 303 -25.59 -5.44 20.86
C VAL A 303 -24.30 -4.92 20.20
N CYS A 304 -23.83 -3.73 20.57
CA CYS A 304 -22.58 -3.18 20.06
C CYS A 304 -21.36 -4.08 20.41
N VAL A 305 -21.31 -4.61 21.62
CA VAL A 305 -20.25 -5.53 22.07
C VAL A 305 -20.30 -6.82 21.24
N PHE A 306 -21.48 -7.43 21.08
CA PHE A 306 -21.66 -8.64 20.27
C PHE A 306 -21.26 -8.43 18.81
N LEU A 307 -21.67 -7.32 18.20
CA LEU A 307 -21.28 -6.97 16.83
C LEU A 307 -19.76 -6.78 16.71
N THR A 308 -19.14 -6.11 17.68
CA THR A 308 -17.69 -5.91 17.72
C THR A 308 -16.95 -7.24 17.82
N ILE A 309 -17.38 -8.12 18.73
CA ILE A 309 -16.81 -9.46 18.88
C ILE A 309 -16.99 -10.26 17.59
N ASN A 310 -18.18 -10.23 16.96
CA ASN A 310 -18.44 -10.89 15.69
C ASN A 310 -17.48 -10.41 14.60
N ILE A 311 -17.32 -9.10 14.42
CA ILE A 311 -16.41 -8.52 13.41
C ILE A 311 -14.95 -8.94 13.66
N ILE A 312 -14.50 -8.91 14.92
CA ILE A 312 -13.13 -9.32 15.28
C ILE A 312 -12.93 -10.82 15.01
N TYR A 313 -13.89 -11.65 15.44
CA TYR A 313 -13.84 -13.10 15.22
C TYR A 313 -13.81 -13.45 13.73
N MET A 314 -14.71 -12.88 12.94
CA MET A 314 -14.76 -13.10 11.49
C MET A 314 -13.47 -12.63 10.79
N ARG A 315 -12.91 -11.49 11.17
CA ARG A 315 -11.61 -11.05 10.65
C ARG A 315 -10.48 -12.03 10.98
N LYS A 316 -10.44 -12.52 12.22
CA LYS A 316 -9.41 -13.46 12.67
C LYS A 316 -9.52 -14.83 11.96
N MET A 317 -10.74 -15.32 11.75
CA MET A 317 -11.01 -16.58 11.05
C MET A 317 -10.66 -16.52 9.55
N THR A 318 -10.84 -15.35 8.94
CA THR A 318 -10.61 -15.18 7.49
C THR A 318 -9.21 -14.69 7.15
N ASP A 319 -8.40 -14.29 8.15
CA ASP A 319 -7.02 -13.82 7.97
C ASP A 319 -6.05 -14.99 8.21
N ILE A 320 -6.00 -15.91 7.24
CA ILE A 320 -5.07 -17.04 7.26
C ILE A 320 -3.70 -16.48 6.86
N LYS A 321 -2.79 -16.40 7.83
CA LYS A 321 -1.36 -16.13 7.57
C LYS A 321 -0.73 -17.39 6.99
N VAL A 322 -0.33 -17.32 5.74
CA VAL A 322 0.46 -18.37 5.04
C VAL A 322 1.90 -17.93 4.94
#